data_0177b7b722e594897504615edaffd6fe
#
_entry.id   0177b7b722e594897504615edaffd6fe
#
_cell.length_a   1.000
_cell.length_b   1.000
_cell.length_c   1.000
_cell.angle_alpha   90.00
_cell.angle_beta   90.00
_cell.angle_gamma   90.00
#
_symmetry.space_group_name_H-M   'P 1'
#
loop_
_entity.id
_entity.type
_entity.pdbx_description
1 polymer ?
#
loop_
_entity_poly.entity_id
_entity_poly.type
_entity_poly.pdbx_seq_one_letter_code
_entity_poly.pdbx_strand_id
1 'polypeptide(L)'
;MASEVTSTRRPTALRFAGFACVALGAVIAEVGATREWAAVGFAADLERAADVSVHGTDVWEGKVVLFAAVAALLVLLAMRTSGSGSTRRGLAIVLVVLGALCVALPVTGAVRAEDRFGGVEGVDRLARAIAVELEIPVEVVREELAELLEQDLRVEIQPGLWLTALGGVLLVAGGILGLAWVRRGPGTKGRAVEAV
;
A
#
# COMPACT_ATOMS: atom_id res chain seq x y z
N MET A 1 -28.14 -42.66 -19.73
CA MET A 1 -28.58 -41.41 -19.11
C MET A 1 -27.57 -40.97 -18.10
N ALA A 2 -26.63 -40.16 -18.51
CA ALA A 2 -25.57 -39.59 -17.64
C ALA A 2 -26.02 -38.23 -17.19
N SER A 3 -26.27 -38.07 -15.89
CA SER A 3 -26.68 -36.81 -15.25
C SER A 3 -25.49 -35.87 -15.23
N GLU A 4 -25.58 -34.79 -16.01
CA GLU A 4 -24.72 -33.61 -15.89
C GLU A 4 -24.93 -32.95 -14.51
N VAL A 5 -24.07 -33.29 -13.57
CA VAL A 5 -23.88 -32.52 -12.34
C VAL A 5 -23.07 -31.27 -12.69
N THR A 6 -23.73 -30.29 -13.31
CA THR A 6 -23.15 -28.99 -13.62
C THR A 6 -23.03 -28.17 -12.35
N SER A 7 -21.81 -28.05 -11.91
CA SER A 7 -21.22 -27.26 -10.84
C SER A 7 -21.74 -25.81 -10.76
N THR A 8 -22.81 -25.58 -9.99
CA THR A 8 -23.33 -24.25 -9.61
C THR A 8 -22.51 -23.56 -8.50
N ARG A 9 -21.39 -24.14 -8.06
CA ARG A 9 -20.58 -23.63 -6.92
C ARG A 9 -19.57 -22.51 -7.25
N ARG A 10 -19.26 -22.27 -8.54
CA ARG A 10 -18.22 -21.31 -8.94
C ARG A 10 -18.45 -19.83 -8.60
N PRO A 11 -19.69 -19.24 -8.69
CA PRO A 11 -19.85 -17.81 -8.42
C PRO A 11 -19.67 -17.41 -6.96
N THR A 12 -19.96 -18.33 -6.03
CA THR A 12 -19.82 -18.08 -4.59
C THR A 12 -18.34 -18.06 -4.17
N ALA A 13 -17.52 -18.96 -4.72
CA ALA A 13 -16.09 -19.05 -4.43
C ALA A 13 -15.33 -17.77 -4.87
N LEU A 14 -15.62 -17.24 -6.06
CA LEU A 14 -15.03 -15.98 -6.55
C LEU A 14 -15.35 -14.79 -5.66
N ARG A 15 -16.59 -14.73 -5.15
CA ARG A 15 -16.98 -13.67 -4.22
C ARG A 15 -16.21 -13.74 -2.92
N PHE A 16 -16.13 -14.93 -2.32
CA PHE A 16 -15.37 -15.10 -1.08
C PHE A 16 -13.88 -14.83 -1.26
N ALA A 17 -13.28 -15.32 -2.35
CA ALA A 17 -11.87 -15.05 -2.66
C ALA A 17 -11.61 -13.54 -2.82
N GLY A 18 -12.48 -12.82 -3.56
CA GLY A 18 -12.35 -11.38 -3.72
C GLY A 18 -12.43 -10.63 -2.39
N PHE A 19 -13.39 -10.96 -1.53
CA PHE A 19 -13.52 -10.35 -0.21
C PHE A 19 -12.34 -10.66 0.70
N ALA A 20 -11.85 -11.91 0.70
CA ALA A 20 -10.68 -12.30 1.47
C ALA A 20 -9.42 -11.55 1.01
N CYS A 21 -9.20 -11.44 -0.30
CA CYS A 21 -8.07 -10.68 -0.84
C CYS A 21 -8.13 -9.20 -0.43
N VAL A 22 -9.30 -8.56 -0.49
CA VAL A 22 -9.43 -7.15 -0.08
C VAL A 22 -9.18 -6.99 1.42
N ALA A 23 -9.78 -7.83 2.26
CA ALA A 23 -9.62 -7.73 3.70
C ALA A 23 -8.17 -7.97 4.12
N LEU A 24 -7.54 -9.04 3.63
CA LEU A 24 -6.14 -9.34 3.90
C LEU A 24 -5.21 -8.25 3.34
N GLY A 25 -5.47 -7.79 2.11
CA GLY A 25 -4.68 -6.75 1.48
C GLY A 25 -4.72 -5.44 2.27
N ALA A 26 -5.88 -5.03 2.75
CA ALA A 26 -6.03 -3.83 3.57
C ALA A 26 -5.25 -3.96 4.90
N VAL A 27 -5.39 -5.08 5.62
CA VAL A 27 -4.67 -5.31 6.88
C VAL A 27 -3.16 -5.36 6.66
N ILE A 28 -2.69 -6.04 5.61
CA ILE A 28 -1.25 -6.11 5.32
C ILE A 28 -0.71 -4.72 4.92
N ALA A 29 -1.45 -3.94 4.14
CA ALA A 29 -1.05 -2.58 3.78
C ALA A 29 -0.98 -1.67 5.02
N GLU A 30 -1.93 -1.77 5.94
CA GLU A 30 -1.96 -1.01 7.19
C GLU A 30 -0.76 -1.38 8.09
N VAL A 31 -0.53 -2.68 8.31
CA VAL A 31 0.63 -3.15 9.08
C VAL A 31 1.93 -2.70 8.42
N GLY A 32 2.04 -2.81 7.08
CA GLY A 32 3.21 -2.34 6.36
C GLY A 32 3.43 -0.84 6.50
N ALA A 33 2.37 -0.03 6.43
CA ALA A 33 2.45 1.43 6.58
C ALA A 33 2.86 1.88 8.00
N THR A 34 2.61 1.08 9.03
CA THR A 34 3.03 1.37 10.41
C THR A 34 4.42 0.84 10.75
N ARG A 35 5.04 0.06 9.87
CA ARG A 35 6.40 -0.48 10.04
C ARG A 35 7.45 0.45 9.44
N GLU A 36 8.69 0.14 9.71
CA GLU A 36 9.84 0.82 9.13
C GLU A 36 9.90 0.61 7.62
N TRP A 37 10.04 1.70 6.86
CA TRP A 37 10.15 1.72 5.41
C TRP A 37 11.57 1.86 4.93
N ALA A 38 12.37 2.63 5.65
CA ALA A 38 13.78 2.82 5.36
C ALA A 38 14.58 2.94 6.68
N ALA A 39 15.81 2.46 6.65
CA ALA A 39 16.82 2.74 7.65
C ALA A 39 17.98 3.46 6.97
N VAL A 40 18.46 4.52 7.60
CA VAL A 40 19.61 5.30 7.14
C VAL A 40 20.77 4.97 8.05
N GLY A 41 21.81 4.34 7.52
CA GLY A 41 23.02 3.97 8.24
C GLY A 41 24.27 4.60 7.61
N PHE A 42 25.30 4.84 8.43
CA PHE A 42 26.60 5.31 7.97
C PHE A 42 27.56 4.11 7.86
N ALA A 43 28.24 3.96 6.71
CA ALA A 43 29.03 2.77 6.41
C ALA A 43 30.27 2.56 7.33
N ALA A 44 30.71 3.56 8.04
CA ALA A 44 31.97 3.52 8.83
C ALA A 44 31.88 2.79 10.18
N ASP A 45 30.65 2.63 10.75
CA ASP A 45 30.47 2.00 12.08
C ASP A 45 29.10 1.32 12.20
N LEU A 46 28.85 0.24 11.43
CA LEU A 46 27.62 -0.55 11.44
C LEU A 46 27.24 -1.14 12.81
N GLU A 47 28.18 -1.15 13.78
CA GLU A 47 27.90 -1.62 15.15
C GLU A 47 27.50 -0.50 16.13
N ARG A 48 27.60 0.78 15.75
CA ARG A 48 27.34 1.93 16.64
C ARG A 48 26.58 3.10 16.05
N ALA A 49 26.23 3.05 14.76
CA ALA A 49 25.41 4.09 14.18
C ALA A 49 24.00 3.99 14.77
N ALA A 50 23.48 5.09 15.26
CA ALA A 50 22.06 5.21 15.54
C ALA A 50 21.32 5.01 14.22
N ASP A 51 20.78 3.82 13.98
CA ASP A 51 19.95 3.54 12.84
C ASP A 51 18.71 4.45 12.93
N VAL A 52 18.73 5.53 12.15
CA VAL A 52 17.55 6.40 12.05
C VAL A 52 16.52 5.67 11.20
N SER A 53 15.59 5.01 11.86
CA SER A 53 14.51 4.33 11.19
C SER A 53 13.40 5.31 10.81
N VAL A 54 12.94 5.24 9.57
CA VAL A 54 11.82 6.04 9.06
C VAL A 54 10.61 5.11 8.91
N HIS A 55 9.58 5.35 9.73
CA HIS A 55 8.33 4.62 9.63
C HIS A 55 7.47 5.14 8.46
N GLY A 56 6.65 4.29 7.87
CA GLY A 56 5.75 4.72 6.82
C GLY A 56 4.83 5.87 7.27
N THR A 57 4.41 5.88 8.54
CA THR A 57 3.57 6.96 9.11
C THR A 57 4.27 8.30 9.26
N ASP A 58 5.58 8.37 9.18
CA ASP A 58 6.35 9.62 9.28
C ASP A 58 6.35 10.38 7.96
N VAL A 59 6.15 9.65 6.85
CA VAL A 59 6.08 10.20 5.51
C VAL A 59 4.62 10.33 5.03
N TRP A 60 4.35 11.31 4.17
CA TRP A 60 2.99 11.55 3.69
C TRP A 60 2.44 10.38 2.85
N GLU A 61 3.31 9.69 2.11
CA GLU A 61 2.96 8.51 1.31
C GLU A 61 2.37 7.40 2.16
N GLY A 62 2.97 7.12 3.31
CA GLY A 62 2.47 6.10 4.21
C GLY A 62 1.15 6.48 4.89
N LYS A 63 0.94 7.77 5.19
CA LYS A 63 -0.35 8.28 5.66
C LYS A 63 -1.44 8.07 4.61
N VAL A 64 -1.14 8.37 3.34
CA VAL A 64 -2.10 8.13 2.23
C VAL A 64 -2.42 6.65 2.09
N VAL A 65 -1.41 5.77 2.20
CA VAL A 65 -1.62 4.32 2.17
C VAL A 65 -2.53 3.87 3.31
N LEU A 66 -2.31 4.37 4.53
CA LEU A 66 -3.15 4.06 5.68
C LEU A 66 -4.61 4.44 5.42
N PHE A 67 -4.85 5.67 4.95
CA PHE A 67 -6.20 6.11 4.57
C PHE A 67 -6.79 5.27 3.45
N ALA A 68 -6.00 4.89 2.44
CA ALA A 68 -6.45 4.05 1.34
C ALA A 68 -6.84 2.64 1.82
N ALA A 69 -6.10 2.05 2.77
CA ALA A 69 -6.41 0.75 3.36
C ALA A 69 -7.73 0.79 4.14
N VAL A 70 -7.93 1.81 4.98
CA VAL A 70 -9.20 2.02 5.70
C VAL A 70 -10.35 2.25 4.72
N ALA A 71 -10.16 3.09 3.69
CA ALA A 71 -11.16 3.32 2.66
C ALA A 71 -11.52 2.02 1.92
N ALA A 72 -10.56 1.14 1.63
CA ALA A 72 -10.81 -0.15 1.00
C ALA A 72 -11.70 -1.06 1.85
N LEU A 73 -11.54 -1.06 3.18
CA LEU A 73 -12.43 -1.80 4.08
C LEU A 73 -13.85 -1.23 4.08
N LEU A 74 -14.00 0.10 4.06
CA LEU A 74 -15.31 0.75 3.95
C LEU A 74 -15.99 0.44 2.62
N VAL A 75 -15.24 0.46 1.52
CA VAL A 75 -15.73 0.07 0.19
C VAL A 75 -16.17 -1.40 0.18
N LEU A 76 -15.40 -2.29 0.82
CA LEU A 76 -15.74 -3.71 0.95
C LEU A 76 -17.08 -3.87 1.69
N LEU A 77 -17.29 -3.13 2.77
CA LEU A 77 -18.54 -3.14 3.53
C LEU A 77 -19.70 -2.61 2.68
N ALA A 78 -19.49 -1.51 1.96
CA ALA A 78 -20.47 -0.94 1.04
C ALA A 78 -20.84 -1.91 -0.09
N MET A 79 -19.86 -2.66 -0.64
CA MET A 79 -20.14 -3.70 -1.64
C MET A 79 -21.02 -4.83 -1.09
N ARG A 80 -20.88 -5.16 0.19
CA ARG A 80 -21.66 -6.21 0.84
C ARG A 80 -23.14 -5.81 0.99
N THR A 81 -23.40 -4.54 1.30
CA THR A 81 -24.75 -3.99 1.53
C THR A 81 -25.44 -3.52 0.25
N SER A 82 -24.68 -3.25 -0.80
CA SER A 82 -25.20 -2.73 -2.06
C SER A 82 -26.03 -3.77 -2.83
N GLY A 83 -27.25 -3.41 -3.20
CA GLY A 83 -28.16 -4.24 -4.02
C GLY A 83 -27.96 -4.10 -5.54
N SER A 84 -27.39 -2.96 -6.01
CA SER A 84 -27.25 -2.62 -7.43
C SER A 84 -25.96 -3.16 -8.05
N GLY A 85 -26.04 -3.78 -9.22
CA GLY A 85 -24.87 -4.26 -9.96
C GLY A 85 -23.97 -3.14 -10.47
N SER A 86 -24.53 -1.99 -10.84
CA SER A 86 -23.76 -0.81 -11.28
C SER A 86 -22.94 -0.22 -10.13
N THR A 87 -23.53 -0.09 -8.95
CA THR A 87 -22.83 0.39 -7.75
C THR A 87 -21.69 -0.55 -7.37
N ARG A 88 -21.92 -1.86 -7.36
CA ARG A 88 -20.86 -2.85 -7.08
C ARG A 88 -19.71 -2.76 -8.06
N ARG A 89 -19.99 -2.51 -9.35
CA ARG A 89 -18.95 -2.32 -10.36
C ARG A 89 -18.13 -1.07 -10.08
N GLY A 90 -18.78 0.05 -9.75
CA GLY A 90 -18.08 1.28 -9.35
C GLY A 90 -17.18 1.07 -8.13
N LEU A 91 -17.71 0.42 -7.09
CA LEU A 91 -16.94 0.13 -5.86
C LEU A 91 -15.76 -0.81 -6.13
N ALA A 92 -15.89 -1.80 -7.02
CA ALA A 92 -14.79 -2.67 -7.40
C ALA A 92 -13.68 -1.91 -8.17
N ILE A 93 -14.03 -0.93 -9.00
CA ILE A 93 -13.06 -0.04 -9.65
C ILE A 93 -12.33 0.80 -8.60
N VAL A 94 -13.04 1.35 -7.62
CA VAL A 94 -12.42 2.10 -6.52
C VAL A 94 -11.40 1.25 -5.78
N LEU A 95 -11.70 -0.02 -5.49
CA LEU A 95 -10.74 -0.95 -4.86
C LEU A 95 -9.47 -1.14 -5.71
N VAL A 96 -9.60 -1.27 -7.03
CA VAL A 96 -8.44 -1.38 -7.92
C VAL A 96 -7.60 -0.10 -7.85
N VAL A 97 -8.23 1.07 -7.85
CA VAL A 97 -7.51 2.36 -7.75
C VAL A 97 -6.81 2.51 -6.40
N LEU A 98 -7.49 2.21 -5.29
CA LEU A 98 -6.89 2.26 -3.95
C LEU A 98 -5.71 1.28 -3.83
N GLY A 99 -5.87 0.06 -4.35
CA GLY A 99 -4.79 -0.91 -4.37
C GLY A 99 -3.60 -0.46 -5.23
N ALA A 100 -3.85 0.13 -6.39
CA ALA A 100 -2.81 0.70 -7.24
C ALA A 100 -2.04 1.84 -6.55
N LEU A 101 -2.72 2.69 -5.77
CA LEU A 101 -2.08 3.71 -4.94
C LEU A 101 -1.20 3.09 -3.86
N CYS A 102 -1.68 2.04 -3.18
CA CYS A 102 -0.91 1.31 -2.17
C CYS A 102 0.33 0.60 -2.74
N VAL A 103 0.40 0.36 -4.05
CA VAL A 103 1.61 -0.15 -4.72
C VAL A 103 2.50 1.00 -5.20
N ALA A 104 1.92 1.98 -5.88
CA ALA A 104 2.67 3.03 -6.54
C ALA A 104 3.40 3.95 -5.55
N LEU A 105 2.77 4.31 -4.43
CA LEU A 105 3.37 5.22 -3.45
C LEU A 105 4.61 4.65 -2.76
N PRO A 106 4.59 3.41 -2.22
CA PRO A 106 5.81 2.80 -1.68
C PRO A 106 6.92 2.64 -2.71
N VAL A 107 6.58 2.18 -3.93
CA VAL A 107 7.57 1.98 -4.99
C VAL A 107 8.21 3.31 -5.40
N THR A 108 7.42 4.36 -5.58
CA THR A 108 7.97 5.70 -5.89
C THR A 108 8.76 6.27 -4.71
N GLY A 109 8.34 5.98 -3.48
CA GLY A 109 9.08 6.33 -2.28
C GLY A 109 10.44 5.65 -2.22
N ALA A 110 10.52 4.35 -2.55
CA ALA A 110 11.76 3.60 -2.60
C ALA A 110 12.73 4.15 -3.66
N VAL A 111 12.24 4.38 -4.89
CA VAL A 111 13.06 4.90 -6.00
C VAL A 111 13.60 6.31 -5.68
N ARG A 112 12.85 7.11 -4.95
CA ARG A 112 13.24 8.47 -4.57
C ARG A 112 13.92 8.55 -3.21
N ALA A 113 14.09 7.44 -2.51
CA ALA A 113 14.70 7.43 -1.17
C ALA A 113 16.12 7.97 -1.20
N GLU A 114 16.93 7.55 -2.16
CA GLU A 114 18.29 8.05 -2.34
C GLU A 114 18.30 9.57 -2.61
N ASP A 115 17.43 10.07 -3.49
CA ASP A 115 17.32 11.50 -3.77
C ASP A 115 16.82 12.31 -2.57
N ARG A 116 15.94 11.72 -1.76
CA ARG A 116 15.33 12.40 -0.59
C ARG A 116 16.24 12.43 0.64
N PHE A 117 17.01 11.38 0.85
CA PHE A 117 17.89 11.25 2.02
C PHE A 117 19.33 11.65 1.70
N GLY A 118 19.79 11.47 0.46
CA GLY A 118 21.11 11.90 -0.02
C GLY A 118 21.17 13.35 -0.53
N GLY A 119 20.02 14.02 -0.71
CA GLY A 119 19.98 15.41 -1.17
C GLY A 119 20.03 16.44 -0.03
N VAL A 120 20.34 17.69 -0.35
CA VAL A 120 20.46 18.83 0.59
C VAL A 120 19.24 18.96 1.52
N GLU A 121 18.03 18.68 1.03
CA GLU A 121 16.81 18.73 1.85
C GLU A 121 16.72 17.58 2.85
N GLY A 122 17.26 16.40 2.52
CA GLY A 122 17.33 15.24 3.43
C GLY A 122 18.28 15.52 4.57
N VAL A 123 19.45 16.06 4.26
CA VAL A 123 20.47 16.50 5.24
C VAL A 123 19.89 17.51 6.20
N ASP A 124 19.18 18.51 5.71
CA ASP A 124 18.55 19.55 6.52
C ASP A 124 17.48 19.04 7.48
N ARG A 125 16.74 18.01 7.08
CA ARG A 125 15.73 17.37 7.95
C ARG A 125 16.39 16.51 9.02
N LEU A 126 17.41 15.73 8.63
CA LEU A 126 18.15 14.87 9.54
C LEU A 126 18.94 15.71 10.55
N ALA A 127 19.61 16.77 10.08
CA ALA A 127 20.31 17.71 10.93
C ALA A 127 19.40 18.35 11.98
N ARG A 128 18.19 18.76 11.58
CA ARG A 128 17.21 19.31 12.53
C ARG A 128 16.71 18.29 13.55
N ALA A 129 16.48 17.04 13.13
CA ALA A 129 16.04 15.99 14.03
C ALA A 129 17.13 15.67 15.09
N ILE A 130 18.37 15.50 14.65
CA ILE A 130 19.52 15.23 15.52
C ILE A 130 19.84 16.44 16.44
N ALA A 131 19.78 17.65 15.90
CA ALA A 131 20.03 18.87 16.65
C ALA A 131 19.04 19.06 17.81
N VAL A 132 17.77 18.72 17.59
CA VAL A 132 16.73 18.76 18.63
C VAL A 132 16.98 17.71 19.71
N GLU A 133 17.40 16.52 19.34
CA GLU A 133 17.61 15.41 20.28
C GLU A 133 18.89 15.57 21.10
N LEU A 134 19.93 16.14 20.50
CA LEU A 134 21.23 16.36 21.16
C LEU A 134 21.39 17.76 21.77
N GLU A 135 20.42 18.67 21.61
CA GLU A 135 20.49 20.06 22.05
C GLU A 135 21.70 20.84 21.47
N ILE A 136 22.11 20.50 20.24
CA ILE A 136 23.23 21.09 19.53
C ILE A 136 22.75 22.04 18.45
N PRO A 137 23.48 23.14 18.09
CA PRO A 137 23.08 24.01 16.97
C PRO A 137 22.99 23.24 15.64
N VAL A 138 21.90 23.47 14.88
CA VAL A 138 21.61 22.79 13.61
C VAL A 138 22.75 22.94 12.59
N GLU A 139 23.44 24.09 12.62
CA GLU A 139 24.55 24.42 11.71
C GLU A 139 25.73 23.48 11.90
N VAL A 140 26.06 23.14 13.15
CA VAL A 140 27.18 22.23 13.50
C VAL A 140 26.86 20.82 13.03
N VAL A 141 25.63 20.36 13.30
CA VAL A 141 25.15 19.04 12.87
C VAL A 141 25.13 18.94 11.34
N ARG A 142 24.72 20.03 10.66
CA ARG A 142 24.68 20.07 9.20
C ARG A 142 26.07 19.97 8.57
N GLU A 143 27.07 20.65 9.12
CA GLU A 143 28.44 20.66 8.60
C GLU A 143 29.09 19.28 8.78
N GLU A 144 28.95 18.65 9.94
CA GLU A 144 29.39 17.28 10.20
C GLU A 144 28.67 16.24 9.35
N LEU A 145 27.32 16.38 9.19
CA LEU A 145 26.50 15.51 8.32
C LEU A 145 26.92 15.66 6.86
N ALA A 146 27.19 16.87 6.36
CA ALA A 146 27.64 17.10 5.00
C ALA A 146 28.99 16.41 4.71
N GLU A 147 29.90 16.45 5.64
CA GLU A 147 31.22 15.80 5.54
C GLU A 147 31.12 14.26 5.60
N LEU A 148 30.19 13.74 6.43
CA LEU A 148 29.89 12.30 6.52
C LEU A 148 29.11 11.77 5.29
N LEU A 149 28.28 12.61 4.67
CA LEU A 149 27.49 12.25 3.49
C LEU A 149 28.33 12.10 2.22
N GLU A 150 29.46 12.78 2.11
CA GLU A 150 30.44 12.55 1.04
C GLU A 150 31.06 11.15 1.12
N GLN A 151 31.01 10.47 2.27
CA GLN A 151 31.73 9.24 2.52
C GLN A 151 30.97 7.92 2.37
N ASP A 152 29.68 7.82 2.36
CA ASP A 152 28.85 6.60 2.08
C ASP A 152 27.54 6.57 2.89
N LEU A 153 26.52 7.30 2.45
CA LEU A 153 25.17 7.14 2.97
C LEU A 153 24.55 5.88 2.35
N ARG A 154 24.23 4.88 3.14
CA ARG A 154 23.46 3.73 2.71
C ARG A 154 22.02 3.84 3.20
N VAL A 155 21.08 3.84 2.25
CA VAL A 155 19.65 3.75 2.53
C VAL A 155 19.22 2.29 2.34
N GLU A 156 18.89 1.62 3.43
CA GLU A 156 18.32 0.27 3.38
C GLU A 156 16.80 0.31 3.35
N ILE A 157 16.22 -0.33 2.34
CA ILE A 157 14.77 -0.46 2.23
C ILE A 157 14.31 -1.56 3.17
N GLN A 158 13.45 -1.22 4.12
CA GLN A 158 12.96 -2.11 5.16
C GLN A 158 11.71 -2.91 4.72
N PRO A 159 11.43 -4.06 5.35
CA PRO A 159 10.31 -4.95 4.99
C PRO A 159 8.93 -4.30 5.02
N GLY A 160 8.72 -3.24 5.82
CA GLY A 160 7.44 -2.54 5.92
C GLY A 160 6.96 -1.98 4.58
N LEU A 161 7.88 -1.46 3.76
CA LEU A 161 7.57 -0.96 2.42
C LEU A 161 7.07 -2.07 1.49
N TRP A 162 7.73 -3.23 1.51
CA TRP A 162 7.34 -4.39 0.70
C TRP A 162 6.01 -4.99 1.16
N LEU A 163 5.75 -5.03 2.46
CA LEU A 163 4.46 -5.45 3.00
C LEU A 163 3.34 -4.53 2.51
N THR A 164 3.57 -3.22 2.51
CA THR A 164 2.59 -2.26 1.98
C THR A 164 2.28 -2.52 0.50
N ALA A 165 3.31 -2.71 -0.32
CA ALA A 165 3.14 -3.02 -1.74
C ALA A 165 2.39 -4.35 -1.95
N LEU A 166 2.71 -5.38 -1.18
CA LEU A 166 2.01 -6.69 -1.22
C LEU A 166 0.52 -6.52 -0.87
N GLY A 167 0.22 -5.76 0.18
CA GLY A 167 -1.16 -5.41 0.55
C GLY A 167 -1.91 -4.74 -0.59
N GLY A 168 -1.26 -3.79 -1.28
CA GLY A 168 -1.80 -3.12 -2.46
C GLY A 168 -2.09 -4.08 -3.62
N VAL A 169 -1.20 -5.03 -3.91
CA VAL A 169 -1.41 -6.07 -4.94
C VAL A 169 -2.64 -6.93 -4.61
N LEU A 170 -2.81 -7.32 -3.36
CA LEU A 170 -3.98 -8.07 -2.91
C LEU A 170 -5.28 -7.27 -3.05
N LEU A 171 -5.26 -5.96 -2.77
CA LEU A 171 -6.39 -5.06 -2.99
C LEU A 171 -6.78 -5.01 -4.48
N VAL A 172 -5.80 -4.85 -5.38
CA VAL A 172 -6.03 -4.88 -6.84
C VAL A 172 -6.62 -6.21 -7.26
N ALA A 173 -6.03 -7.33 -6.82
CA ALA A 173 -6.53 -8.67 -7.14
C ALA A 173 -7.98 -8.87 -6.67
N GLY A 174 -8.29 -8.45 -5.45
CA GLY A 174 -9.63 -8.49 -4.89
C GLY A 174 -10.63 -7.63 -5.67
N GLY A 175 -10.24 -6.44 -6.09
CA GLY A 175 -11.03 -5.56 -6.95
C GLY A 175 -11.32 -6.18 -8.32
N ILE A 176 -10.33 -6.79 -8.96
CA ILE A 176 -10.48 -7.50 -10.25
C ILE A 176 -11.43 -8.69 -10.11
N LEU A 177 -11.28 -9.49 -9.05
CA LEU A 177 -12.18 -10.61 -8.76
C LEU A 177 -13.63 -10.10 -8.52
N GLY A 178 -13.80 -8.97 -7.85
CA GLY A 178 -15.07 -8.29 -7.68
C GLY A 178 -15.69 -7.88 -9.01
N LEU A 179 -14.92 -7.31 -9.93
CA LEU A 179 -15.38 -6.97 -11.29
C LEU A 179 -15.78 -8.21 -12.09
N ALA A 180 -14.98 -9.28 -12.01
CA ALA A 180 -15.28 -10.53 -12.69
C ALA A 180 -16.55 -11.19 -12.15
N TRP A 181 -16.82 -11.08 -10.85
CA TRP A 181 -18.03 -11.56 -10.23
C TRP A 181 -19.27 -10.76 -10.68
N VAL A 182 -19.19 -9.43 -10.71
CA VAL A 182 -20.31 -8.56 -11.18
C VAL A 182 -20.66 -8.84 -12.65
N ARG A 183 -19.67 -9.08 -13.50
CA ARG A 183 -19.89 -9.42 -14.92
C ARG A 183 -20.58 -10.77 -15.14
N ARG A 184 -20.42 -11.72 -14.22
CA ARG A 184 -20.99 -13.07 -14.29
C ARG A 184 -22.35 -13.22 -13.58
N GLY A 185 -22.87 -12.15 -12.99
CA GLY A 185 -24.13 -12.16 -12.26
C GLY A 185 -25.35 -12.47 -13.18
N PRO A 186 -26.43 -13.05 -12.64
CA PRO A 186 -27.57 -13.60 -13.41
C PRO A 186 -28.49 -12.55 -14.06
N GLY A 187 -27.97 -11.37 -14.42
CA GLY A 187 -28.79 -10.21 -14.84
C GLY A 187 -29.04 -10.04 -16.35
N THR A 188 -28.51 -10.88 -17.25
CA THR A 188 -28.62 -10.63 -18.71
C THR A 188 -29.38 -11.65 -19.51
N LYS A 189 -29.89 -12.73 -18.91
CA LYS A 189 -30.63 -13.77 -19.65
C LYS A 189 -32.14 -13.61 -19.67
N GLY A 190 -32.74 -12.61 -18.99
CA GLY A 190 -34.19 -12.49 -18.83
C GLY A 190 -34.90 -11.47 -19.71
N ARG A 191 -34.20 -10.69 -20.54
CA ARG A 191 -34.87 -9.60 -21.31
C ARG A 191 -35.15 -9.90 -22.80
N ALA A 192 -34.85 -11.09 -23.26
CA ALA A 192 -35.00 -11.43 -24.69
C ALA A 192 -36.26 -12.27 -25.03
N VAL A 193 -37.14 -12.55 -24.09
CA VAL A 193 -38.30 -13.48 -24.34
C VAL A 193 -39.66 -12.81 -24.18
N GLU A 194 -39.77 -11.53 -23.87
CA GLU A 194 -41.10 -10.85 -23.79
C GLU A 194 -41.40 -9.87 -24.94
N ALA A 195 -40.88 -10.13 -26.12
CA ALA A 195 -41.18 -9.36 -27.32
C ALA A 195 -41.60 -10.29 -28.46
N VAL A 196 -42.68 -11.06 -28.28
CA VAL A 196 -43.48 -11.68 -29.36
C VAL A 196 -44.97 -11.58 -29.00
#